data_f88723ce502af6a5a254f001a33ebbd0
#
_entry.id   f88723ce502af6a5a254f001a33ebbd0
#
_cell.length_a   1.000
_cell.length_b   1.000
_cell.length_c   1.000
_cell.angle_alpha   90.00
_cell.angle_beta   90.00
_cell.angle_gamma   90.00
#
_symmetry.space_group_name_H-M   'P 1'
#
loop_
_entity.id
_entity.type
_entity.pdbx_description
1 polymer ?
#
loop_
_entity_poly.entity_id
_entity_poly.type
_entity_poly.pdbx_seq_one_letter_code
_entity_poly.pdbx_strand_id
1 'polypeptide(L)'
;MDIFFDEAWRGPLFWPLYIGLVINRLSPQALAKHPLFQDSKKLTAKNRQLAFSEIQSLAEGKKISIAIASVEAGIIDCYGVTQAIGIAICKGLYQLICPLMKRTLKQEFFLSELKDLIREYEDRHQEKIRLILDGKSDFWLWKCLEIETKTIVHGDAQVKEIAIASILAKVSRDQYLEELSHHYPAYWLEKHKGYWTKGHYSKIQTFGTTEEHRKLFLKKLFPKWTIQALDFSTYSFKI
;
A
#
# COMPACT_ATOMS: atom_id res chain seq x y z
N MET A 1 -18.13 -4.79 7.73
CA MET A 1 -17.48 -3.58 7.16
C MET A 1 -16.51 -3.99 6.09
N ASP A 2 -16.66 -3.46 4.86
CA ASP A 2 -15.75 -3.75 3.76
C ASP A 2 -14.62 -2.72 3.73
N ILE A 3 -13.37 -3.22 3.67
CA ILE A 3 -12.17 -2.43 3.51
C ILE A 3 -11.55 -2.80 2.17
N PHE A 4 -11.42 -1.83 1.27
CA PHE A 4 -10.91 -2.02 -0.08
C PHE A 4 -9.44 -1.68 -0.15
N PHE A 5 -8.69 -2.49 -0.91
CA PHE A 5 -7.25 -2.44 -0.99
C PHE A 5 -6.73 -2.46 -2.42
N ASP A 6 -5.69 -1.68 -2.66
CA ASP A 6 -4.78 -1.85 -3.81
C ASP A 6 -3.37 -1.41 -3.42
N GLU A 7 -2.38 -1.89 -4.17
CA GLU A 7 -0.99 -1.50 -4.01
C GLU A 7 -0.42 -0.82 -5.26
N ALA A 8 0.59 0.00 -5.03
CA ALA A 8 1.40 0.56 -6.10
C ALA A 8 2.79 -0.07 -6.11
N TRP A 9 3.17 -0.63 -7.30
CA TRP A 9 4.55 -0.88 -7.64
C TRP A 9 5.24 -2.09 -6.99
N ARG A 10 4.76 -3.28 -7.29
CA ARG A 10 5.46 -4.53 -6.94
C ARG A 10 6.84 -4.66 -7.61
N GLY A 11 7.01 -4.09 -8.82
CA GLY A 11 8.14 -4.38 -9.70
C GLY A 11 9.33 -3.42 -9.79
N PRO A 12 9.33 -2.17 -9.26
CA PRO A 12 10.49 -1.29 -9.32
C PRO A 12 11.68 -1.82 -8.52
N LEU A 13 12.89 -1.44 -8.96
CA LEU A 13 14.14 -1.73 -8.26
C LEU A 13 14.44 -0.78 -7.11
N PHE A 14 13.77 0.36 -7.09
CA PHE A 14 14.04 1.46 -6.20
C PHE A 14 12.74 1.82 -5.50
N TRP A 15 12.73 1.94 -4.16
CA TRP A 15 11.69 2.48 -3.31
C TRP A 15 10.85 1.57 -2.45
N PRO A 16 10.20 2.18 -1.43
CA PRO A 16 9.16 1.52 -0.67
C PRO A 16 7.99 1.09 -1.57
N LEU A 17 7.31 0.08 -1.12
CA LEU A 17 6.00 -0.31 -1.62
C LEU A 17 4.95 0.52 -0.89
N TYR A 18 3.98 1.05 -1.63
CA TYR A 18 2.85 1.78 -1.08
C TYR A 18 1.55 1.01 -1.27
N ILE A 19 0.67 1.13 -0.28
CA ILE A 19 -0.70 0.63 -0.35
C ILE A 19 -1.69 1.73 -0.03
N GLY A 20 -2.92 1.59 -0.56
CA GLY A 20 -4.08 2.35 -0.15
C GLY A 20 -5.14 1.43 0.43
N LEU A 21 -5.80 1.89 1.49
CA LEU A 21 -6.97 1.26 2.08
C LEU A 21 -8.11 2.26 2.17
N VAL A 22 -9.33 1.79 1.90
CA VAL A 22 -10.54 2.63 1.87
C VAL A 22 -11.71 1.94 2.55
N ILE A 23 -12.42 2.68 3.41
CA ILE A 23 -13.77 2.36 3.86
C ILE A 23 -14.71 3.39 3.25
N ASN A 24 -15.67 2.94 2.46
CA ASN A 24 -16.66 3.80 1.83
C ASN A 24 -17.95 3.85 2.65
N ARG A 25 -18.51 5.06 2.84
CA ARG A 25 -19.82 5.29 3.46
C ARG A 25 -20.81 6.00 2.52
N LEU A 26 -20.38 6.26 1.29
CA LEU A 26 -21.24 6.83 0.25
C LEU A 26 -22.14 5.76 -0.34
N SER A 27 -23.34 6.14 -0.75
CA SER A 27 -24.16 5.27 -1.58
C SER A 27 -23.53 5.08 -2.97
N PRO A 28 -23.84 3.98 -3.67
CA PRO A 28 -23.36 3.76 -5.05
C PRO A 28 -23.65 4.94 -5.98
N GLN A 29 -24.83 5.57 -5.84
CA GLN A 29 -25.23 6.72 -6.64
C GLN A 29 -24.40 7.98 -6.32
N ALA A 30 -24.03 8.18 -5.04
CA ALA A 30 -23.14 9.27 -4.65
C ALA A 30 -21.72 9.02 -5.17
N LEU A 31 -21.20 7.80 -5.02
CA LEU A 31 -19.87 7.43 -5.50
C LEU A 31 -19.78 7.52 -7.04
N ALA A 32 -20.88 7.24 -7.76
CA ALA A 32 -20.95 7.36 -9.21
C ALA A 32 -20.74 8.80 -9.73
N LYS A 33 -21.00 9.82 -8.91
CA LYS A 33 -20.80 11.25 -9.27
C LYS A 33 -19.33 11.65 -9.35
N HIS A 34 -18.39 10.78 -8.95
CA HIS A 34 -16.97 11.02 -8.99
C HIS A 34 -16.32 10.31 -10.20
N PRO A 35 -16.24 10.98 -11.38
CA PRO A 35 -15.80 10.35 -12.62
C PRO A 35 -14.30 10.00 -12.61
N LEU A 36 -13.51 10.67 -11.77
CA LEU A 36 -12.08 10.41 -11.65
C LEU A 36 -11.75 9.17 -10.81
N PHE A 37 -12.74 8.58 -10.10
CA PHE A 37 -12.51 7.33 -9.36
C PHE A 37 -12.62 6.14 -10.31
N GLN A 38 -11.55 5.91 -11.03
CA GLN A 38 -11.38 4.85 -12.02
C GLN A 38 -9.92 4.36 -12.03
N ASP A 39 -9.64 3.32 -12.82
CA ASP A 39 -8.30 2.77 -12.99
C ASP A 39 -7.24 3.87 -13.09
N SER A 40 -6.35 3.93 -12.11
CA SER A 40 -5.33 4.97 -11.96
C SER A 40 -4.36 5.04 -13.15
N LYS A 41 -4.22 3.95 -13.91
CA LYS A 41 -3.36 3.85 -15.10
C LYS A 41 -3.97 4.56 -16.31
N LYS A 42 -5.31 4.72 -16.33
CA LYS A 42 -6.03 5.46 -17.39
C LYS A 42 -6.06 6.97 -17.14
N LEU A 43 -5.74 7.40 -15.93
CA LEU A 43 -5.70 8.82 -15.58
C LEU A 43 -4.35 9.44 -15.96
N THR A 44 -4.38 10.67 -16.44
CA THR A 44 -3.16 11.50 -16.52
C THR A 44 -2.64 11.82 -15.12
N ALA A 45 -1.37 12.22 -14.98
CA ALA A 45 -0.81 12.62 -13.69
C ALA A 45 -1.63 13.75 -13.03
N LYS A 46 -2.06 14.74 -13.82
CA LYS A 46 -2.92 15.84 -13.37
C LYS A 46 -4.26 15.34 -12.83
N ASN A 47 -4.92 14.45 -13.57
CA ASN A 47 -6.23 13.91 -13.14
C ASN A 47 -6.10 12.99 -11.92
N ARG A 48 -4.99 12.25 -11.78
CA ARG A 48 -4.71 11.48 -10.54
C ARG A 48 -4.56 12.40 -9.34
N GLN A 49 -3.85 13.52 -9.50
CA GLN A 49 -3.68 14.50 -8.41
C GLN A 49 -5.01 15.15 -8.03
N LEU A 50 -5.85 15.50 -9.02
CA LEU A 50 -7.21 16.00 -8.76
C LEU A 50 -8.08 14.97 -8.02
N ALA A 51 -8.05 13.71 -8.48
CA ALA A 51 -8.76 12.63 -7.79
C ALA A 51 -8.26 12.43 -6.36
N PHE A 52 -6.94 12.50 -6.13
CA PHE A 52 -6.35 12.39 -4.80
C PHE A 52 -6.84 13.51 -3.87
N SER A 53 -6.84 14.76 -4.34
CA SER A 53 -7.38 15.89 -3.55
C SER A 53 -8.87 15.74 -3.25
N GLU A 54 -9.65 15.22 -4.20
CA GLU A 54 -11.06 14.92 -3.98
C GLU A 54 -11.28 13.82 -2.94
N ILE A 55 -10.46 12.75 -2.99
CA ILE A 55 -10.46 11.67 -1.99
C ILE A 55 -10.16 12.25 -0.59
N GLN A 56 -9.15 13.12 -0.46
CA GLN A 56 -8.81 13.77 0.80
C GLN A 56 -9.98 14.59 1.35
N SER A 57 -10.63 15.39 0.51
CA SER A 57 -11.81 16.18 0.90
C SER A 57 -12.98 15.30 1.39
N LEU A 58 -13.21 14.14 0.72
CA LEU A 58 -14.22 13.18 1.18
C LEU A 58 -13.86 12.55 2.53
N ALA A 59 -12.57 12.32 2.78
CA ALA A 59 -12.10 11.77 4.05
C ALA A 59 -12.23 12.79 5.18
N GLU A 60 -11.86 14.06 4.95
CA GLU A 60 -12.08 15.17 5.89
C GLU A 60 -13.57 15.35 6.22
N GLY A 61 -14.43 15.22 5.21
CA GLY A 61 -15.88 15.22 5.36
C GLY A 61 -16.46 13.94 5.99
N LYS A 62 -15.63 12.97 6.41
CA LYS A 62 -16.02 11.68 7.01
C LYS A 62 -16.93 10.82 6.12
N LYS A 63 -16.93 11.09 4.80
CA LYS A 63 -17.68 10.30 3.80
C LYS A 63 -16.99 8.98 3.48
N ILE A 64 -15.68 8.96 3.60
CA ILE A 64 -14.84 7.77 3.50
C ILE A 64 -13.83 7.79 4.65
N SER A 65 -13.22 6.64 4.97
CA SER A 65 -11.98 6.59 5.75
C SER A 65 -10.89 6.01 4.87
N ILE A 66 -9.69 6.58 4.97
CA ILE A 66 -8.55 6.17 4.17
C ILE A 66 -7.34 5.90 5.05
N ALA A 67 -6.49 4.97 4.63
CA ALA A 67 -5.13 4.84 5.13
C ALA A 67 -4.17 4.64 3.96
N ILE A 68 -2.97 5.15 4.12
CA ILE A 68 -1.85 4.97 3.21
C ILE A 68 -0.71 4.42 4.06
N ALA A 69 -0.21 3.25 3.69
CA ALA A 69 0.92 2.66 4.39
C ALA A 69 2.02 2.29 3.39
N SER A 70 3.25 2.30 3.87
CA SER A 70 4.41 1.94 3.07
C SER A 70 5.31 0.95 3.79
N VAL A 71 6.11 0.23 3.00
CA VAL A 71 7.15 -0.68 3.48
C VAL A 71 8.41 -0.43 2.70
N GLU A 72 9.50 -0.20 3.41
CA GLU A 72 10.81 0.15 2.88
C GLU A 72 11.45 -0.98 2.06
N ALA A 73 12.39 -0.62 1.20
CA ALA A 73 13.14 -1.56 0.37
C ALA A 73 13.83 -2.65 1.20
N GLY A 74 14.38 -2.30 2.36
CA GLY A 74 15.03 -3.25 3.26
C GLY A 74 14.12 -4.38 3.76
N ILE A 75 12.86 -4.07 4.06
CA ILE A 75 11.85 -5.07 4.46
C ILE A 75 11.51 -6.00 3.27
N ILE A 76 11.40 -5.42 2.07
CA ILE A 76 11.18 -6.21 0.84
C ILE A 76 12.36 -7.15 0.57
N ASP A 77 13.57 -6.67 0.81
CA ASP A 77 14.80 -7.46 0.66
C ASP A 77 14.88 -8.61 1.68
N CYS A 78 14.47 -8.36 2.92
CA CYS A 78 14.48 -9.37 3.98
C CYS A 78 13.41 -10.45 3.77
N TYR A 79 12.17 -10.05 3.48
CA TYR A 79 11.02 -10.94 3.57
C TYR A 79 10.34 -11.20 2.22
N GLY A 80 10.72 -10.50 1.16
CA GLY A 80 10.09 -10.58 -0.16
C GLY A 80 8.81 -9.75 -0.28
N VAL A 81 8.39 -9.51 -1.53
CA VAL A 81 7.29 -8.60 -1.86
C VAL A 81 5.95 -9.02 -1.23
N THR A 82 5.64 -10.31 -1.25
CA THR A 82 4.35 -10.82 -0.75
C THR A 82 4.18 -10.56 0.75
N GLN A 83 5.22 -10.84 1.55
CA GLN A 83 5.18 -10.59 2.99
C GLN A 83 5.23 -9.09 3.29
N ALA A 84 6.00 -8.31 2.53
CA ALA A 84 6.03 -6.86 2.63
C ALA A 84 4.64 -6.22 2.38
N ILE A 85 3.87 -6.72 1.41
CA ILE A 85 2.47 -6.29 1.21
C ILE A 85 1.62 -6.63 2.43
N GLY A 86 1.74 -7.83 2.98
CA GLY A 86 1.05 -8.22 4.22
C GLY A 86 1.37 -7.29 5.40
N ILE A 87 2.65 -6.92 5.58
CA ILE A 87 3.08 -5.93 6.58
C ILE A 87 2.40 -4.58 6.32
N ALA A 88 2.43 -4.09 5.07
CA ALA A 88 1.80 -2.82 4.72
C ALA A 88 0.29 -2.84 5.03
N ILE A 89 -0.41 -3.94 4.71
CA ILE A 89 -1.84 -4.08 5.00
C ILE A 89 -2.09 -4.05 6.51
N CYS A 90 -1.31 -4.75 7.34
CA CYS A 90 -1.43 -4.69 8.80
C CYS A 90 -1.26 -3.26 9.32
N LYS A 91 -0.25 -2.52 8.83
CA LYS A 91 -0.04 -1.10 9.16
C LYS A 91 -1.26 -0.24 8.79
N GLY A 92 -1.75 -0.38 7.56
CA GLY A 92 -2.90 0.38 7.08
C GLY A 92 -4.20 0.03 7.82
N LEU A 93 -4.44 -1.23 8.15
CA LEU A 93 -5.60 -1.65 8.96
C LEU A 93 -5.54 -1.03 10.36
N TYR A 94 -4.38 -1.05 11.01
CA TYR A 94 -4.19 -0.41 12.31
C TYR A 94 -4.48 1.09 12.24
N GLN A 95 -3.95 1.79 11.21
CA GLN A 95 -4.21 3.21 10.97
C GLN A 95 -5.70 3.52 10.74
N LEU A 96 -6.44 2.62 10.07
CA LEU A 96 -7.88 2.80 9.81
C LEU A 96 -8.73 2.53 11.05
N ILE A 97 -8.47 1.44 11.77
CA ILE A 97 -9.38 0.95 12.81
C ILE A 97 -9.16 1.70 14.13
N CYS A 98 -7.91 2.05 14.50
CA CYS A 98 -7.61 2.80 15.73
C CYS A 98 -8.47 4.08 15.89
N PRO A 99 -8.53 4.98 14.89
CA PRO A 99 -9.38 6.19 14.99
C PRO A 99 -10.88 5.87 15.08
N LEU A 100 -11.36 4.82 14.37
CA LEU A 100 -12.75 4.38 14.46
C LEU A 100 -13.12 3.93 15.87
N MET A 101 -12.16 3.33 16.58
CA MET A 101 -12.28 2.92 17.98
C MET A 101 -11.94 4.02 18.98
N LYS A 102 -11.68 5.26 18.50
CA LYS A 102 -11.26 6.41 19.33
C LYS A 102 -9.99 6.10 20.14
N ARG A 103 -9.10 5.28 19.60
CA ARG A 103 -7.79 4.96 20.19
C ARG A 103 -6.70 5.80 19.55
N THR A 104 -5.67 6.11 20.32
CA THR A 104 -4.46 6.78 19.82
C THR A 104 -3.60 5.80 19.04
N LEU A 105 -3.11 6.22 17.88
CA LEU A 105 -2.13 5.46 17.12
C LEU A 105 -0.82 5.40 17.90
N LYS A 106 -0.29 4.19 18.10
CA LYS A 106 1.05 3.96 18.60
C LYS A 106 2.03 4.00 17.43
N GLN A 107 3.27 4.40 17.68
CA GLN A 107 4.33 4.34 16.66
C GLN A 107 4.72 2.90 16.32
N GLU A 108 4.47 1.96 17.23
CA GLU A 108 4.80 0.55 17.09
C GLU A 108 3.69 -0.31 17.70
N PHE A 109 3.37 -1.43 17.08
CA PHE A 109 2.37 -2.38 17.55
C PHE A 109 2.70 -3.81 17.11
N PHE A 110 2.09 -4.80 17.77
CA PHE A 110 2.21 -6.22 17.41
C PHE A 110 0.92 -6.74 16.76
N LEU A 111 1.03 -7.89 16.07
CA LEU A 111 -0.12 -8.51 15.40
C LEU A 111 -1.25 -8.83 16.37
N SER A 112 -0.95 -9.24 17.60
CA SER A 112 -1.93 -9.50 18.67
C SER A 112 -2.78 -8.26 18.94
N GLU A 113 -2.15 -7.08 19.05
CA GLU A 113 -2.87 -5.81 19.28
C GLU A 113 -3.80 -5.46 18.12
N LEU A 114 -3.39 -5.71 16.87
CA LEU A 114 -4.25 -5.52 15.71
C LEU A 114 -5.42 -6.51 15.72
N LYS A 115 -5.20 -7.78 16.05
CA LYS A 115 -6.26 -8.79 16.19
C LYS A 115 -7.27 -8.40 17.26
N ASP A 116 -6.80 -7.99 18.42
CA ASP A 116 -7.67 -7.55 19.52
C ASP A 116 -8.48 -6.31 19.12
N LEU A 117 -7.87 -5.37 18.40
CA LEU A 117 -8.54 -4.18 17.88
C LEU A 117 -9.63 -4.55 16.85
N ILE A 118 -9.37 -5.52 15.97
CA ILE A 118 -10.33 -6.04 14.99
C ILE A 118 -11.50 -6.71 15.71
N ARG A 119 -11.25 -7.62 16.66
CA ARG A 119 -12.27 -8.32 17.43
C ARG A 119 -13.14 -7.33 18.20
N GLU A 120 -12.53 -6.37 18.90
CA GLU A 120 -13.25 -5.35 19.63
C GLU A 120 -14.14 -4.50 18.72
N TYR A 121 -13.66 -4.16 17.52
CA TYR A 121 -14.48 -3.46 16.53
C TYR A 121 -15.68 -4.30 16.11
N GLU A 122 -15.47 -5.58 15.76
CA GLU A 122 -16.52 -6.50 15.32
C GLU A 122 -17.57 -6.72 16.41
N ASP A 123 -17.12 -6.94 17.65
CA ASP A 123 -18.02 -7.15 18.80
C ASP A 123 -18.84 -5.90 19.12
N ARG A 124 -18.23 -4.71 19.09
CA ARG A 124 -18.91 -3.45 19.38
C ARG A 124 -19.96 -3.08 18.34
N HIS A 125 -19.66 -3.35 17.06
CA HIS A 125 -20.53 -2.95 15.95
C HIS A 125 -21.42 -4.09 15.44
N GLN A 126 -21.25 -5.32 15.95
CA GLN A 126 -21.94 -6.55 15.50
C GLN A 126 -21.79 -6.72 13.97
N GLU A 127 -20.61 -6.39 13.45
CA GLU A 127 -20.31 -6.38 12.02
C GLU A 127 -18.91 -6.95 11.76
N LYS A 128 -18.80 -7.94 10.87
CA LYS A 128 -17.51 -8.52 10.48
C LYS A 128 -16.70 -7.59 9.56
N ILE A 129 -15.40 -7.55 9.79
CA ILE A 129 -14.46 -6.89 8.87
C ILE A 129 -14.13 -7.84 7.74
N ARG A 130 -14.24 -7.31 6.51
CA ARG A 130 -13.93 -8.01 5.28
C ARG A 130 -12.98 -7.18 4.44
N LEU A 131 -11.88 -7.78 3.99
CA LEU A 131 -10.88 -7.12 3.15
C LEU A 131 -11.09 -7.50 1.68
N ILE A 132 -11.34 -6.51 0.83
CA ILE A 132 -11.55 -6.65 -0.60
C ILE A 132 -10.28 -6.20 -1.33
N LEU A 133 -9.60 -7.14 -1.98
CA LEU A 133 -8.26 -6.96 -2.54
C LEU A 133 -8.29 -6.93 -4.07
N ASP A 134 -7.52 -6.00 -4.67
CA ASP A 134 -7.20 -6.14 -6.10
C ASP A 134 -6.31 -7.35 -6.35
N GLY A 135 -6.54 -8.03 -7.49
CA GLY A 135 -5.70 -9.13 -7.94
C GLY A 135 -6.18 -10.52 -7.53
N LYS A 136 -5.22 -11.45 -7.35
CA LYS A 136 -5.48 -12.89 -7.10
C LYS A 136 -4.97 -13.36 -5.74
N SER A 137 -4.20 -12.56 -5.03
CA SER A 137 -3.54 -12.96 -3.79
C SER A 137 -4.24 -12.33 -2.59
N ASP A 138 -4.50 -13.13 -1.58
CA ASP A 138 -4.98 -12.70 -0.27
C ASP A 138 -3.84 -12.43 0.72
N PHE A 139 -2.57 -12.60 0.27
CA PHE A 139 -1.35 -12.41 1.07
C PHE A 139 -1.35 -13.20 2.38
N TRP A 140 -2.10 -14.31 2.45
CA TRP A 140 -2.34 -15.15 3.64
C TRP A 140 -2.89 -14.40 4.86
N LEU A 141 -3.49 -13.25 4.65
CA LEU A 141 -4.02 -12.39 5.72
C LEU A 141 -5.15 -13.07 6.49
N TRP A 142 -5.97 -13.90 5.83
CA TRP A 142 -7.00 -14.65 6.50
C TRP A 142 -6.44 -15.58 7.59
N LYS A 143 -5.24 -16.17 7.40
CA LYS A 143 -4.56 -16.97 8.42
C LYS A 143 -3.98 -16.10 9.54
N CYS A 144 -3.41 -14.94 9.18
CA CYS A 144 -2.73 -14.07 10.12
C CYS A 144 -3.70 -13.25 10.97
N LEU A 145 -4.76 -12.71 10.35
CA LEU A 145 -5.68 -11.76 10.97
C LEU A 145 -7.04 -12.35 11.32
N GLU A 146 -7.36 -13.56 10.84
CA GLU A 146 -8.65 -14.24 11.05
C GLU A 146 -9.85 -13.42 10.49
N ILE A 147 -9.62 -12.60 9.48
CA ILE A 147 -10.64 -11.80 8.79
C ILE A 147 -11.02 -12.42 7.43
N GLU A 148 -12.23 -12.17 6.99
CA GLU A 148 -12.68 -12.58 5.66
C GLU A 148 -11.92 -11.78 4.60
N THR A 149 -11.44 -12.47 3.55
CA THR A 149 -10.78 -11.85 2.39
C THR A 149 -11.48 -12.22 1.11
N LYS A 150 -11.61 -11.25 0.18
CA LYS A 150 -12.13 -11.45 -1.16
C LYS A 150 -11.19 -10.80 -2.17
N THR A 151 -10.81 -11.54 -3.20
CA THR A 151 -9.95 -11.02 -4.28
C THR A 151 -10.79 -10.73 -5.52
N ILE A 152 -10.49 -9.63 -6.22
CA ILE A 152 -11.15 -9.22 -7.47
C ILE A 152 -10.05 -8.92 -8.49
N VAL A 153 -9.99 -9.73 -9.54
CA VAL A 153 -9.02 -9.54 -10.63
C VAL A 153 -9.40 -8.29 -11.43
N HIS A 154 -8.45 -7.37 -11.61
CA HIS A 154 -8.69 -6.06 -12.20
C HIS A 154 -9.76 -5.25 -11.44
N GLY A 155 -9.73 -5.33 -10.13
CA GLY A 155 -10.68 -4.67 -9.25
C GLY A 155 -10.64 -3.14 -9.39
N ASP A 156 -9.47 -2.56 -9.64
CA ASP A 156 -9.26 -1.14 -9.91
C ASP A 156 -10.07 -0.62 -11.13
N ALA A 157 -10.40 -1.50 -12.07
CA ALA A 157 -11.24 -1.18 -13.23
C ALA A 157 -12.75 -1.46 -13.00
N GLN A 158 -13.11 -2.25 -12.00
CA GLN A 158 -14.46 -2.73 -11.77
C GLN A 158 -15.14 -2.14 -10.53
N VAL A 159 -14.36 -1.82 -9.49
CA VAL A 159 -14.83 -1.38 -8.17
C VAL A 159 -14.20 -0.03 -7.86
N LYS A 160 -15.05 0.99 -7.72
CA LYS A 160 -14.58 2.37 -7.50
C LYS A 160 -13.76 2.54 -6.21
N GLU A 161 -14.10 1.81 -5.17
CA GLU A 161 -13.36 1.83 -3.91
C GLU A 161 -11.95 1.28 -4.07
N ILE A 162 -11.76 0.23 -4.88
CA ILE A 162 -10.43 -0.28 -5.23
C ILE A 162 -9.69 0.75 -6.09
N ALA A 163 -10.38 1.40 -7.02
CA ALA A 163 -9.77 2.49 -7.80
C ALA A 163 -9.31 3.66 -6.92
N ILE A 164 -10.08 4.02 -5.89
CA ILE A 164 -9.67 5.02 -4.88
C ILE A 164 -8.41 4.55 -4.15
N ALA A 165 -8.35 3.29 -3.69
CA ALA A 165 -7.17 2.71 -3.05
C ALA A 165 -5.95 2.75 -3.97
N SER A 166 -6.13 2.41 -5.25
CA SER A 166 -5.09 2.51 -6.30
C SER A 166 -4.54 3.92 -6.46
N ILE A 167 -5.44 4.92 -6.53
CA ILE A 167 -5.05 6.33 -6.64
C ILE A 167 -4.26 6.79 -5.41
N LEU A 168 -4.72 6.42 -4.20
CA LEU A 168 -4.01 6.74 -2.95
C LEU A 168 -2.59 6.18 -2.97
N ALA A 169 -2.43 4.89 -3.22
CA ALA A 169 -1.13 4.24 -3.27
C ALA A 169 -0.22 4.86 -4.35
N LYS A 170 -0.77 5.10 -5.53
CA LYS A 170 -0.03 5.60 -6.69
C LYS A 170 0.45 7.03 -6.52
N VAL A 171 -0.42 7.93 -6.05
CA VAL A 171 -0.08 9.34 -5.89
C VAL A 171 0.91 9.52 -4.75
N SER A 172 0.67 8.91 -3.60
CA SER A 172 1.60 9.00 -2.45
C SER A 172 2.99 8.49 -2.80
N ARG A 173 3.06 7.40 -3.56
CA ARG A 173 4.32 6.88 -4.05
C ARG A 173 5.00 7.84 -5.03
N ASP A 174 4.25 8.42 -5.97
CA ASP A 174 4.83 9.33 -6.97
C ASP A 174 5.34 10.63 -6.32
N GLN A 175 4.68 11.12 -5.26
CA GLN A 175 5.14 12.25 -4.45
C GLN A 175 6.45 11.93 -3.73
N TYR A 176 6.52 10.79 -3.06
CA TYR A 176 7.76 10.34 -2.41
C TYR A 176 8.91 10.17 -3.43
N LEU A 177 8.59 9.73 -4.66
CA LEU A 177 9.56 9.68 -5.74
C LEU A 177 10.17 11.02 -6.07
N GLU A 178 9.33 12.01 -6.17
CA GLU A 178 9.76 13.36 -6.51
C GLU A 178 10.72 13.90 -5.44
N GLU A 179 10.41 13.70 -4.17
CA GLU A 179 11.31 14.04 -3.05
C GLU A 179 12.65 13.31 -3.18
N LEU A 180 12.62 11.99 -3.38
CA LEU A 180 13.85 11.20 -3.51
C LEU A 180 14.66 11.53 -4.76
N SER A 181 14.04 11.97 -5.84
CA SER A 181 14.78 12.37 -7.04
C SER A 181 15.72 13.55 -6.78
N HIS A 182 15.37 14.42 -5.83
CA HIS A 182 16.23 15.50 -5.37
C HIS A 182 17.38 15.02 -4.47
N HIS A 183 17.16 13.95 -3.69
CA HIS A 183 18.21 13.36 -2.85
C HIS A 183 19.19 12.48 -3.65
N TYR A 184 18.72 11.87 -4.74
CA TYR A 184 19.49 10.94 -5.57
C TYR A 184 19.53 11.37 -7.05
N PRO A 185 20.00 12.59 -7.39
CA PRO A 185 19.95 13.12 -8.76
C PRO A 185 20.77 12.30 -9.76
N ALA A 186 21.82 11.60 -9.29
CA ALA A 186 22.67 10.75 -10.14
C ALA A 186 21.94 9.59 -10.79
N TYR A 187 20.82 9.14 -10.21
CA TYR A 187 20.07 7.98 -10.70
C TYR A 187 18.99 8.32 -11.71
N TRP A 188 18.67 9.61 -11.97
CA TRP A 188 17.66 10.07 -12.94
C TRP A 188 16.28 9.43 -12.74
N LEU A 189 15.87 9.36 -11.47
CA LEU A 189 14.65 8.65 -11.06
C LEU A 189 13.38 9.16 -11.72
N GLU A 190 13.34 10.42 -12.06
CA GLU A 190 12.24 11.09 -12.76
C GLU A 190 11.98 10.48 -14.16
N LYS A 191 13.04 9.92 -14.83
CA LYS A 191 12.94 9.37 -16.18
C LYS A 191 12.33 7.96 -16.22
N HIS A 192 12.66 7.13 -15.24
CA HIS A 192 12.27 5.71 -15.26
C HIS A 192 11.46 5.28 -14.03
N LYS A 193 11.14 6.21 -13.16
CA LYS A 193 10.29 5.98 -11.98
C LYS A 193 10.76 4.79 -11.11
N GLY A 194 12.06 4.53 -11.03
CA GLY A 194 12.67 3.42 -10.28
C GLY A 194 12.54 2.04 -10.92
N TYR A 195 11.95 1.94 -12.11
CA TYR A 195 11.87 0.65 -12.80
C TYR A 195 13.19 0.18 -13.37
N TRP A 196 13.23 -1.13 -13.68
CA TRP A 196 14.31 -1.74 -14.42
C TRP A 196 14.35 -1.20 -15.86
N THR A 197 15.28 -0.30 -16.11
CA THR A 197 15.61 0.19 -17.44
C THR A 197 17.13 0.09 -17.64
N LYS A 198 17.58 0.08 -18.90
CA LYS A 198 19.02 0.12 -19.20
C LYS A 198 19.70 1.33 -18.55
N GLY A 199 19.01 2.49 -18.54
CA GLY A 199 19.51 3.71 -17.92
C GLY A 199 19.68 3.56 -16.40
N HIS A 200 18.68 3.03 -15.70
CA HIS A 200 18.76 2.80 -14.25
C HIS A 200 19.85 1.82 -13.89
N TYR A 201 19.93 0.69 -14.63
CA TYR A 201 20.96 -0.31 -14.40
C TYR A 201 22.37 0.25 -14.60
N SER A 202 22.60 1.05 -15.66
CA SER A 202 23.88 1.72 -15.88
C SER A 202 24.24 2.65 -14.72
N LYS A 203 23.27 3.38 -14.13
CA LYS A 203 23.51 4.21 -12.96
C LYS A 203 23.90 3.38 -11.74
N ILE A 204 23.21 2.25 -11.51
CA ILE A 204 23.57 1.32 -10.44
C ILE A 204 24.99 0.78 -10.63
N GLN A 205 25.40 0.45 -11.85
CA GLN A 205 26.76 0.01 -12.13
C GLN A 205 27.81 1.09 -11.86
N THR A 206 27.48 2.35 -12.15
CA THR A 206 28.40 3.49 -11.99
C THR A 206 28.49 3.96 -10.53
N PHE A 207 27.36 4.09 -9.84
CA PHE A 207 27.26 4.72 -8.52
C PHE A 207 26.98 3.73 -7.37
N GLY A 208 26.80 2.44 -7.68
CA GLY A 208 26.39 1.43 -6.71
C GLY A 208 24.90 1.44 -6.41
N THR A 209 24.53 0.81 -5.30
CA THR A 209 23.16 0.81 -4.77
C THR A 209 23.09 1.72 -3.54
N THR A 210 21.93 2.32 -3.32
CA THR A 210 21.59 3.01 -2.08
C THR A 210 20.74 2.08 -1.19
N GLU A 211 20.37 2.54 -0.01
CA GLU A 211 19.43 1.86 0.89
C GLU A 211 18.02 1.73 0.30
N GLU A 212 17.65 2.63 -0.61
CA GLU A 212 16.36 2.63 -1.32
C GLU A 212 16.27 1.60 -2.45
N HIS A 213 17.37 0.94 -2.81
CA HIS A 213 17.35 -0.11 -3.82
C HIS A 213 16.91 -1.44 -3.23
N ARG A 214 15.97 -2.10 -3.90
CA ARG A 214 15.54 -3.47 -3.62
C ARG A 214 16.58 -4.47 -4.15
N LYS A 215 17.54 -4.82 -3.32
CA LYS A 215 18.66 -5.72 -3.66
C LYS A 215 18.17 -7.10 -4.10
N LEU A 216 17.03 -7.55 -3.54
CA LEU A 216 16.36 -8.78 -3.94
C LEU A 216 16.11 -8.86 -5.46
N PHE A 217 15.83 -7.73 -6.12
CA PHE A 217 15.60 -7.69 -7.57
C PHE A 217 16.89 -7.55 -8.38
N LEU A 218 18.01 -7.29 -7.73
CA LEU A 218 19.33 -7.13 -8.32
C LEU A 218 20.18 -8.41 -8.19
N LYS A 219 19.57 -9.59 -8.31
CA LYS A 219 20.23 -10.90 -8.12
C LYS A 219 21.50 -11.09 -8.94
N LYS A 220 21.60 -10.46 -10.11
CA LYS A 220 22.84 -10.49 -10.93
C LYS A 220 24.02 -9.78 -10.24
N LEU A 221 23.75 -8.78 -9.41
CA LEU A 221 24.76 -8.05 -8.62
C LEU A 221 24.91 -8.66 -7.22
N PHE A 222 23.83 -9.24 -6.67
CA PHE A 222 23.77 -9.83 -5.33
C PHE A 222 23.30 -11.30 -5.38
N PRO A 223 24.08 -12.23 -5.97
CA PRO A 223 23.63 -13.61 -6.23
C PRO A 223 23.36 -14.44 -4.97
N LYS A 224 23.95 -14.07 -3.82
CA LYS A 224 23.78 -14.78 -2.54
C LYS A 224 22.66 -14.20 -1.66
N TRP A 225 21.84 -13.28 -2.20
CA TRP A 225 20.75 -12.69 -1.42
C TRP A 225 19.62 -13.71 -1.21
N THR A 226 19.28 -13.99 0.06
CA THR A 226 18.23 -14.93 0.46
C THR A 226 17.11 -14.22 1.21
N ILE A 227 15.88 -14.68 1.03
CA ILE A 227 14.70 -14.19 1.75
C ILE A 227 14.60 -14.94 3.08
N GLN A 228 14.34 -14.22 4.15
CA GLN A 228 14.06 -14.77 5.48
C GLN A 228 12.58 -15.12 5.61
N ALA A 229 12.27 -16.15 6.39
CA ALA A 229 10.90 -16.41 6.80
C ALA A 229 10.45 -15.35 7.81
N LEU A 230 9.26 -14.79 7.60
CA LEU A 230 8.65 -13.82 8.51
C LEU A 230 7.70 -14.54 9.47
N ASP A 231 7.94 -14.41 10.74
CA ASP A 231 6.96 -14.74 11.77
C ASP A 231 6.19 -13.48 12.17
N PHE A 232 4.97 -13.37 11.68
CA PHE A 232 4.09 -12.23 11.95
C PHE A 232 3.72 -12.13 13.44
N SER A 233 3.78 -13.21 14.21
CA SER A 233 3.41 -13.20 15.65
C SER A 233 4.41 -12.43 16.49
N THR A 234 5.68 -12.41 16.08
CA THR A 234 6.78 -11.74 16.79
C THR A 234 7.21 -10.43 16.12
N TYR A 235 6.69 -10.14 14.92
CA TYR A 235 7.05 -8.95 14.17
C TYR A 235 6.43 -7.69 14.76
N SER A 236 7.27 -6.69 15.02
CA SER A 236 6.83 -5.36 15.43
C SER A 236 6.61 -4.46 14.22
N PHE A 237 5.39 -3.95 14.09
CA PHE A 237 4.99 -3.06 13.00
C PHE A 237 5.25 -1.61 13.40
N LYS A 238 6.08 -0.91 12.63
CA LYS A 238 6.32 0.55 12.80
C LYS A 238 5.42 1.32 11.85
N ILE A 239 4.73 2.35 12.36
CA ILE A 239 3.84 3.24 11.60
C ILE A 239 4.64 4.34 10.91
#